data_36490a56765beb18a35ec8b7daa3c464
#
_entry.id   36490a56765beb18a35ec8b7daa3c464
#
_cell.length_a   1.000
_cell.length_b   1.000
_cell.length_c   1.000
_cell.angle_alpha   90.00
_cell.angle_beta   90.00
_cell.angle_gamma   90.00
#
_symmetry.space_group_name_H-M   'P 1'
#
loop_
_entity.id
_entity.type
_entity.pdbx_description
1 polymer ?
#
loop_
_entity_poly.entity_id
_entity_poly.type
_entity_poly.pdbx_seq_one_letter_code
_entity_poly.pdbx_strand_id
1 'polypeptide(L)'
;MEFTNRIPEPEQYNALRLRSGMSTRCAAPERVARALKGSSFICSVWENDELIGFGRVIDDGGICFSVNDIMVDRQYQRRGIADRIMTEIDGYLDSKADEFCFVTLLAKIPADHIYARHRFEYIDPARRYGMIRHQDDRPDMEYSPI
;
A
#
# COMPACT_ATOMS: atom_id res chain seq x y z
N MET A 1 -15.22 -13.89 -2.91
CA MET A 1 -14.13 -12.90 -2.80
C MET A 1 -14.02 -12.14 -4.10
N GLU A 2 -14.04 -10.83 -4.01
CA GLU A 2 -14.10 -9.96 -5.19
C GLU A 2 -12.97 -8.96 -5.15
N PHE A 3 -12.23 -8.84 -6.27
CA PHE A 3 -11.16 -7.84 -6.45
C PHE A 3 -11.70 -6.75 -7.35
N THR A 4 -11.71 -5.51 -6.85
CA THR A 4 -12.34 -4.38 -7.54
C THR A 4 -11.48 -3.12 -7.45
N ASN A 5 -11.92 -2.06 -8.14
CA ASN A 5 -11.34 -0.72 -7.99
C ASN A 5 -12.23 0.19 -7.13
N ARG A 6 -13.17 -0.39 -6.42
CA ARG A 6 -14.08 0.34 -5.54
C ARG A 6 -13.31 1.03 -4.42
N ILE A 7 -13.60 2.31 -4.22
CA ILE A 7 -13.03 3.09 -3.12
C ILE A 7 -13.80 2.72 -1.84
N PRO A 8 -13.13 2.20 -0.80
CA PRO A 8 -13.82 1.91 0.45
C PRO A 8 -14.22 3.18 1.19
N GLU A 9 -15.20 3.04 2.07
CA GLU A 9 -15.50 4.08 3.02
C GLU A 9 -14.33 4.24 4.01
N PRO A 10 -14.09 5.46 4.54
CA PRO A 10 -13.00 5.69 5.48
C PRO A 10 -12.99 4.74 6.68
N GLU A 11 -14.17 4.42 7.19
CA GLU A 11 -14.30 3.51 8.34
C GLU A 11 -13.85 2.09 7.98
N GLN A 12 -14.17 1.65 6.78
CA GLN A 12 -13.76 0.32 6.28
C GLN A 12 -12.24 0.26 6.11
N TYR A 13 -11.65 1.30 5.54
CA TYR A 13 -10.20 1.41 5.38
C TYR A 13 -9.50 1.39 6.74
N ASN A 14 -9.94 2.23 7.67
CA ASN A 14 -9.36 2.27 9.01
C ASN A 14 -9.47 0.92 9.73
N ALA A 15 -10.62 0.28 9.64
CA ALA A 15 -10.82 -1.03 10.26
C ALA A 15 -9.86 -2.08 9.69
N LEU A 16 -9.65 -2.08 8.38
CA LEU A 16 -8.71 -3.01 7.76
C LEU A 16 -7.26 -2.72 8.19
N ARG A 17 -6.88 -1.45 8.31
CA ARG A 17 -5.54 -1.09 8.81
C ARG A 17 -5.27 -1.74 10.18
N LEU A 18 -6.26 -1.73 11.05
CA LEU A 18 -6.14 -2.37 12.37
C LEU A 18 -6.11 -3.89 12.26
N ARG A 19 -7.06 -4.47 11.53
CA ARG A 19 -7.16 -5.94 11.41
C ARG A 19 -5.96 -6.57 10.68
N SER A 20 -5.36 -5.84 9.76
CA SER A 20 -4.19 -6.33 9.02
C SER A 20 -2.90 -6.25 9.82
N GLY A 21 -2.87 -5.44 10.87
CA GLY A 21 -1.64 -5.13 11.60
C GLY A 21 -0.83 -4.01 10.96
N MET A 22 -1.36 -3.34 9.94
CA MET A 22 -0.68 -2.24 9.27
C MET A 22 -0.49 -1.05 10.21
N SER A 23 -1.45 -0.80 11.09
CA SER A 23 -1.40 0.30 12.04
C SER A 23 -2.13 -0.04 13.32
N THR A 24 -1.79 0.67 14.39
CA THR A 24 -2.52 0.63 15.67
C THR A 24 -3.39 1.88 15.85
N ARG A 25 -3.37 2.80 14.90
CA ARG A 25 -4.11 4.07 14.97
C ARG A 25 -4.94 4.29 13.72
N CYS A 26 -6.03 5.02 13.90
CA CYS A 26 -6.90 5.45 12.81
C CYS A 26 -6.73 6.94 12.57
N ALA A 27 -6.79 7.34 11.31
CA ALA A 27 -6.86 8.76 10.95
C ALA A 27 -8.33 9.21 10.91
N ALA A 28 -8.55 10.52 11.03
CA ALA A 28 -9.88 11.08 10.92
C ALA A 28 -10.52 10.72 9.56
N PRO A 29 -11.83 10.40 9.55
CA PRO A 29 -12.48 9.94 8.31
C PRO A 29 -12.32 10.89 7.13
N GLU A 30 -12.42 12.20 7.31
CA GLU A 30 -12.26 13.16 6.23
C GLU A 30 -10.85 13.20 5.67
N ARG A 31 -9.85 12.91 6.49
CA ARG A 31 -8.45 12.79 6.04
C ARG A 31 -8.27 11.55 5.19
N VAL A 32 -8.85 10.42 5.64
CA VAL A 32 -8.80 9.17 4.90
C VAL A 32 -9.51 9.33 3.55
N ALA A 33 -10.67 9.98 3.55
CA ALA A 33 -11.41 10.22 2.31
C ALA A 33 -10.55 10.99 1.28
N ARG A 34 -9.84 12.03 1.73
CA ARG A 34 -8.93 12.78 0.85
C ARG A 34 -7.80 11.90 0.32
N ALA A 35 -7.22 11.08 1.18
CA ALA A 35 -6.12 10.18 0.80
C ALA A 35 -6.59 9.16 -0.25
N LEU A 36 -7.73 8.55 -0.03
CA LEU A 36 -8.28 7.57 -0.96
C LEU A 36 -8.64 8.21 -2.30
N LYS A 37 -9.26 9.38 -2.26
CA LYS A 37 -9.60 10.13 -3.48
C LYS A 37 -8.36 10.54 -4.26
N GLY A 38 -7.24 10.82 -3.57
CA GLY A 38 -5.97 11.18 -4.19
C GLY A 38 -5.19 9.98 -4.74
N SER A 39 -5.70 8.77 -4.59
CA SER A 39 -5.05 7.59 -5.13
C SER A 39 -5.32 7.48 -6.63
N SER A 40 -4.27 7.17 -7.39
CA SER A 40 -4.39 7.01 -8.84
C SER A 40 -4.96 5.66 -9.23
N PHE A 41 -4.71 4.65 -8.40
CA PHE A 41 -5.24 3.31 -8.59
C PHE A 41 -5.51 2.67 -7.22
N ILE A 42 -6.62 1.97 -7.12
CA ILE A 42 -6.99 1.22 -5.92
C ILE A 42 -7.37 -0.21 -6.34
N CYS A 43 -6.82 -1.17 -5.63
CA CYS A 43 -7.32 -2.53 -5.62
C CYS A 43 -7.90 -2.80 -4.24
N SER A 44 -9.21 -3.06 -4.17
CA SER A 44 -9.90 -3.40 -2.94
C SER A 44 -10.49 -4.81 -3.04
N VAL A 45 -10.35 -5.58 -1.99
CA VAL A 45 -10.78 -6.98 -1.96
C VAL A 45 -11.89 -7.13 -0.93
N TRP A 46 -12.99 -7.72 -1.37
CA TRP A 46 -14.23 -7.79 -0.60
C TRP A 46 -14.69 -9.22 -0.42
N GLU A 47 -15.17 -9.52 0.78
CA GLU A 47 -15.86 -10.76 1.11
C GLU A 47 -17.11 -10.39 1.89
N ASN A 48 -18.30 -10.72 1.35
CA ASN A 48 -19.59 -10.42 1.99
C ASN A 48 -19.70 -8.96 2.45
N ASP A 49 -19.35 -8.02 1.55
CA ASP A 49 -19.35 -6.57 1.80
C ASP A 49 -18.35 -6.10 2.85
N GLU A 50 -17.47 -6.96 3.33
CA GLU A 50 -16.38 -6.58 4.21
C GLU A 50 -15.09 -6.41 3.43
N LEU A 51 -14.39 -5.30 3.67
CA LEU A 51 -13.09 -5.06 3.08
C LEU A 51 -12.04 -5.93 3.78
N ILE A 52 -11.45 -6.86 3.03
CA ILE A 52 -10.47 -7.81 3.59
C ILE A 52 -9.07 -7.64 3.03
N GLY A 53 -8.92 -6.88 1.97
CA GLY A 53 -7.62 -6.59 1.36
C GLY A 53 -7.63 -5.27 0.62
N PHE A 54 -6.45 -4.67 0.47
CA PHE A 54 -6.34 -3.35 -0.12
C PHE A 54 -4.92 -3.10 -0.62
N GLY A 55 -4.80 -2.30 -1.66
CA GLY A 55 -3.55 -1.74 -2.13
C GLY A 55 -3.83 -0.54 -3.00
N ARG A 56 -2.89 0.41 -3.06
CA ARG A 56 -3.08 1.59 -3.89
C ARG A 56 -1.78 2.11 -4.46
N VAL A 57 -1.90 2.85 -5.53
CA VAL A 57 -0.80 3.58 -6.16
C VAL A 57 -1.11 5.07 -6.09
N ILE A 58 -0.11 5.85 -5.71
CA ILE A 58 -0.13 7.31 -5.77
C ILE A 58 0.90 7.72 -6.81
N ASP A 59 0.52 8.56 -7.76
CA ASP A 59 1.45 9.00 -8.79
C ASP A 59 1.13 10.40 -9.30
N ASP A 60 2.09 10.97 -10.03
CA ASP A 60 1.95 12.26 -10.70
C ASP A 60 1.48 12.11 -12.16
N GLY A 61 1.22 10.87 -12.59
CA GLY A 61 0.82 10.57 -13.95
C GLY A 61 1.95 10.58 -14.97
N GLY A 62 3.19 10.83 -14.53
CA GLY A 62 4.29 11.02 -15.47
C GLY A 62 5.60 10.37 -15.09
N ILE A 63 6.09 10.61 -13.89
CA ILE A 63 7.46 10.23 -13.52
C ILE A 63 7.51 9.38 -12.23
N CYS A 64 6.80 9.78 -11.19
CA CYS A 64 6.91 9.16 -9.87
C CYS A 64 5.65 8.39 -9.51
N PHE A 65 5.84 7.11 -9.20
CA PHE A 65 4.77 6.20 -8.80
C PHE A 65 5.15 5.57 -7.47
N SER A 66 4.23 5.53 -6.53
CA SER A 66 4.46 4.95 -5.21
C SER A 66 3.37 3.92 -4.91
N VAL A 67 3.79 2.69 -4.60
CA VAL A 67 2.88 1.62 -4.17
C VAL A 67 2.75 1.68 -2.65
N ASN A 68 1.52 1.72 -2.16
CA ASN A 68 1.25 1.95 -0.74
C ASN A 68 0.13 1.08 -0.21
N ASP A 69 0.15 0.85 1.09
CA ASP A 69 -0.96 0.25 1.84
C ASP A 69 -1.37 -1.13 1.34
N ILE A 70 -0.39 -1.96 1.01
CA ILE A 70 -0.68 -3.36 0.68
C ILE A 70 -0.99 -4.07 1.99
N MET A 71 -2.25 -4.36 2.23
CA MET A 71 -2.69 -4.95 3.48
C MET A 71 -3.79 -5.98 3.27
N VAL A 72 -3.76 -7.02 4.10
CA VAL A 72 -4.73 -8.12 4.09
C VAL A 72 -5.13 -8.41 5.53
N ASP A 73 -6.41 -8.55 5.78
CA ASP A 73 -6.95 -8.96 7.06
C ASP A 73 -6.24 -10.23 7.53
N ARG A 74 -5.83 -10.26 8.81
CA ARG A 74 -5.09 -11.40 9.38
C ARG A 74 -5.78 -12.74 9.17
N GLN A 75 -7.11 -12.76 9.20
CA GLN A 75 -7.87 -13.98 8.97
C GLN A 75 -7.76 -14.51 7.54
N TYR A 76 -7.33 -13.66 6.62
CA TYR A 76 -7.22 -13.99 5.20
C TYR A 76 -5.77 -14.05 4.69
N GLN A 77 -4.79 -13.83 5.57
CA GLN A 77 -3.38 -13.87 5.19
C GLN A 77 -2.93 -15.29 4.82
N ARG A 78 -1.83 -15.38 4.08
CA ARG A 78 -1.23 -16.62 3.59
C ARG A 78 -2.12 -17.39 2.62
N ARG A 79 -2.96 -16.69 1.89
CA ARG A 79 -3.84 -17.27 0.87
C ARG A 79 -3.57 -16.67 -0.51
N GLY A 80 -2.44 -15.96 -0.68
CA GLY A 80 -2.07 -15.36 -1.97
C GLY A 80 -2.80 -14.07 -2.31
N ILE A 81 -3.53 -13.46 -1.38
CA ILE A 81 -4.32 -12.25 -1.66
C ILE A 81 -3.41 -11.05 -1.91
N ALA A 82 -2.37 -10.86 -1.11
CA ALA A 82 -1.42 -9.77 -1.32
C ALA A 82 -0.72 -9.88 -2.68
N ASP A 83 -0.36 -11.09 -3.07
CA ASP A 83 0.24 -11.37 -4.37
C ASP A 83 -0.73 -11.04 -5.50
N ARG A 84 -1.99 -11.37 -5.34
CA ARG A 84 -3.03 -11.03 -6.33
C ARG A 84 -3.27 -9.53 -6.40
N ILE A 85 -3.26 -8.82 -5.26
CA ILE A 85 -3.35 -7.36 -5.24
C ILE A 85 -2.19 -6.77 -6.05
N MET A 86 -0.99 -7.28 -5.83
CA MET A 86 0.18 -6.82 -6.57
C MET A 86 0.07 -7.11 -8.08
N THR A 87 -0.54 -8.21 -8.47
CA THR A 87 -0.80 -8.50 -9.88
C THR A 87 -1.73 -7.44 -10.50
N GLU A 88 -2.75 -7.02 -9.77
CA GLU A 88 -3.64 -5.95 -10.25
C GLU A 88 -2.88 -4.62 -10.37
N ILE A 89 -2.01 -4.34 -9.40
CA ILE A 89 -1.16 -3.15 -9.44
C ILE A 89 -0.16 -3.21 -10.60
N ASP A 90 0.42 -4.37 -10.86
CA ASP A 90 1.31 -4.57 -12.01
C ASP A 90 0.60 -4.20 -13.32
N GLY A 91 -0.64 -4.61 -13.47
CA GLY A 91 -1.43 -4.25 -14.65
C GLY A 91 -1.58 -2.74 -14.81
N TYR A 92 -1.85 -2.03 -13.73
CA TYR A 92 -1.92 -0.58 -13.75
C TYR A 92 -0.58 0.05 -14.11
N LEU A 93 0.49 -0.38 -13.44
CA LEU A 93 1.83 0.16 -13.66
C LEU A 93 2.29 -0.08 -15.10
N ASP A 94 2.06 -1.27 -15.63
CA ASP A 94 2.45 -1.62 -17.00
C ASP A 94 1.70 -0.77 -18.03
N SER A 95 0.50 -0.30 -17.69
CA SER A 95 -0.29 0.56 -18.58
C SER A 95 0.10 2.04 -18.50
N LYS A 96 0.75 2.48 -17.43
CA LYS A 96 1.00 3.91 -17.16
C LYS A 96 2.46 4.28 -17.05
N ALA A 97 3.32 3.38 -16.56
CA ALA A 97 4.73 3.67 -16.33
C ALA A 97 5.59 3.11 -17.45
N ASP A 98 6.72 3.75 -17.68
CA ASP A 98 7.71 3.32 -18.65
C ASP A 98 9.13 3.43 -18.05
N GLU A 99 10.15 3.31 -18.88
CA GLU A 99 11.55 3.32 -18.46
C GLU A 99 12.02 4.63 -17.82
N PHE A 100 11.29 5.72 -18.02
CA PHE A 100 11.60 7.01 -17.41
C PHE A 100 11.00 7.15 -16.02
N CYS A 101 10.17 6.24 -15.61
CA CYS A 101 9.42 6.36 -14.36
C CYS A 101 10.19 5.78 -13.19
N PHE A 102 10.02 6.42 -12.04
CA PHE A 102 10.44 5.91 -10.75
C PHE A 102 9.24 5.24 -10.08
N VAL A 103 9.31 3.93 -9.89
CA VAL A 103 8.27 3.18 -9.19
C VAL A 103 8.88 2.67 -7.90
N THR A 104 8.37 3.12 -6.77
CA THR A 104 8.95 2.81 -5.46
C THR A 104 7.92 2.28 -4.48
N LEU A 105 8.41 1.60 -3.45
CA LEU A 105 7.63 1.23 -2.28
C LEU A 105 8.55 1.09 -1.08
N LEU A 106 7.96 1.17 0.11
CA LEU A 106 8.65 0.84 1.35
C LEU A 106 8.09 -0.51 1.83
N ALA A 107 8.93 -1.53 1.80
CA ALA A 107 8.52 -2.88 2.14
C ALA A 107 8.70 -3.15 3.62
N LYS A 108 7.62 -3.59 4.27
CA LYS A 108 7.68 -4.02 5.66
C LYS A 108 8.28 -5.41 5.74
N ILE A 109 9.22 -5.60 6.65
CA ILE A 109 9.79 -6.92 6.94
C ILE A 109 8.77 -7.72 7.77
N PRO A 110 8.50 -8.99 7.47
CA PRO A 110 9.14 -9.87 6.47
C PRO A 110 8.39 -9.99 5.14
N ALA A 111 7.45 -9.10 4.86
CA ALA A 111 6.62 -9.18 3.64
C ALA A 111 7.34 -8.71 2.37
N ASP A 112 8.58 -8.24 2.49
CA ASP A 112 9.37 -7.69 1.40
C ASP A 112 9.56 -8.67 0.23
N HIS A 113 9.63 -9.98 0.50
CA HIS A 113 9.80 -11.00 -0.54
C HIS A 113 8.63 -11.07 -1.53
N ILE A 114 7.43 -10.61 -1.13
CA ILE A 114 6.28 -10.56 -2.04
C ILE A 114 6.59 -9.62 -3.21
N TYR A 115 7.16 -8.47 -2.90
CA TYR A 115 7.43 -7.45 -3.91
C TYR A 115 8.52 -7.87 -4.89
N ALA A 116 9.48 -8.66 -4.45
CA ALA A 116 10.51 -9.20 -5.33
C ALA A 116 9.92 -10.04 -6.48
N ARG A 117 8.77 -10.70 -6.25
CA ARG A 117 8.07 -11.44 -7.29
C ARG A 117 7.35 -10.54 -8.30
N HIS A 118 7.25 -9.24 -8.00
CA HIS A 118 6.58 -8.24 -8.82
C HIS A 118 7.56 -7.19 -9.36
N ARG A 119 8.78 -7.63 -9.66
CA ARG A 119 9.84 -6.82 -10.30
C ARG A 119 10.38 -5.69 -9.45
N PHE A 120 10.17 -5.72 -8.13
CA PHE A 120 10.81 -4.79 -7.21
C PHE A 120 12.15 -5.38 -6.76
N GLU A 121 13.17 -4.55 -6.74
CA GLU A 121 14.50 -4.90 -6.27
C GLU A 121 14.82 -4.08 -5.03
N TYR A 122 15.64 -4.63 -4.15
CA TYR A 122 16.14 -3.86 -3.01
C TYR A 122 17.00 -2.72 -3.51
N ILE A 123 16.85 -1.56 -2.85
CA ILE A 123 17.72 -0.42 -3.13
C ILE A 123 19.15 -0.82 -2.79
N ASP A 124 20.10 -0.55 -3.72
CA ASP A 124 21.51 -0.78 -3.48
C ASP A 124 22.00 0.21 -2.42
N PRO A 125 22.39 -0.24 -1.22
CA PRO A 125 22.79 0.66 -0.13
C PRO A 125 24.12 1.38 -0.40
N ALA A 126 24.89 0.94 -1.39
CA ALA A 126 26.10 1.65 -1.80
C ALA A 126 25.78 2.90 -2.63
N ARG A 127 24.54 3.02 -3.12
CA ARG A 127 24.16 4.10 -4.03
C ARG A 127 23.08 5.02 -3.45
N ARG A 128 22.15 4.50 -2.64
CA ARG A 128 21.09 5.31 -2.05
C ARG A 128 20.42 4.57 -0.88
N TYR A 129 19.78 5.35 -0.03
CA TYR A 129 18.92 4.83 1.01
C TYR A 129 17.51 5.39 0.84
N GLY A 130 16.51 4.63 1.25
CA GLY A 130 15.21 5.18 1.54
C GLY A 130 15.28 5.99 2.85
N MET A 131 14.65 7.14 2.88
CA MET A 131 14.65 8.02 4.05
C MET A 131 13.23 8.45 4.36
N ILE A 132 12.92 8.56 5.65
CA ILE A 132 11.60 9.00 6.11
C ILE A 132 11.76 10.26 6.93
N ARG A 133 10.91 11.25 6.65
CA ARG A 133 10.85 12.46 7.43
C ARG A 133 9.71 12.35 8.45
N HIS A 134 10.03 12.54 9.73
CA HIS A 134 9.03 12.59 10.79
C HIS A 134 8.50 14.01 10.91
N GLN A 135 7.17 14.14 11.03
CA GLN A 135 6.50 15.44 11.07
C GLN A 135 6.09 15.85 12.50
N ASP A 136 6.61 15.18 13.52
CA ASP A 136 6.42 15.56 14.92
C ASP A 136 7.76 15.85 15.57
N ASP A 137 7.71 16.52 16.73
CA ASP A 137 8.89 16.96 17.47
C ASP A 137 9.33 15.97 18.56
N ARG A 138 8.81 14.75 18.53
CA ARG A 138 9.13 13.76 19.55
C ARG A 138 10.25 12.84 19.05
N PRO A 139 11.51 13.08 19.49
CA PRO A 139 12.63 12.28 19.03
C PRO A 139 12.60 10.83 19.54
N ASP A 140 11.83 10.61 20.60
CA ASP A 140 11.61 9.30 21.21
C ASP A 140 10.40 8.57 20.62
N MET A 141 9.72 9.19 19.67
CA MET A 141 8.61 8.55 19.02
C MET A 141 9.14 7.35 18.26
N GLU A 142 8.82 6.20 18.80
CA GLU A 142 9.18 4.96 18.18
C GLU A 142 8.54 4.93 16.79
N TYR A 143 9.38 5.00 15.78
CA TYR A 143 8.96 4.74 14.43
C TYR A 143 8.55 3.28 14.38
N SER A 144 7.27 3.05 14.57
CA SER A 144 6.75 1.73 14.38
C SER A 144 6.75 1.48 12.87
N PRO A 145 7.66 0.65 12.37
CA PRO A 145 7.57 0.22 10.99
C PRO A 145 6.35 -0.66 10.93
N ILE A 146 5.31 -0.04 10.76
CA ILE A 146 4.06 -0.73 10.70
C ILE A 146 4.16 -2.05 9.99
#